data_a447260e9f616f85b97d33106964c68e
#
_entry.id   a447260e9f616f85b97d33106964c68e
#
_cell.length_a   1.000
_cell.length_b   1.000
_cell.length_c   1.000
_cell.angle_alpha   90.00
_cell.angle_beta   90.00
_cell.angle_gamma   90.00
#
_symmetry.space_group_name_H-M   'P 1'
#
loop_
_entity.id
_entity.type
_entity.pdbx_description
1 polymer ?
#
loop_
_entity_poly.entity_id
_entity_poly.type
_entity_poly.pdbx_seq_one_letter_code
_entity_poly.pdbx_strand_id
1 'polypeptide(L)'
;MANKLFFRSALISTILSYLLIFVGGLVRVSGSGLGCPDWPKCFGRWVPPTSIEQIPTHIDPTSFNIVLAWIEYGNRMLGVIVGFSIIIMTVIAVLYFRNNSKILYSALWSLFLVGANGGLGAIVVSSVLNPFIVSLHMILALFLVSVLSYGTIESYKLINLNKFSNISLSKKISISLIALWGLIVIEILLGTGIRTNIELIAIDNPLYSKGQLLDALNSYKYLHSVLGFSLLFLSIYLCYLFRDDFLGLSKQLIYFIFGMILFQIFLGELMIFFELPQLTRLFHTWGSSWLVGIIII
;
A
#
# COMPACT_ATOMS: atom_id res chain seq x y z
N MET A 1 17.65 20.24 -16.51
CA MET A 1 16.29 20.68 -16.10
C MET A 1 15.33 19.51 -16.08
N ALA A 2 15.21 18.73 -17.15
CA ALA A 2 14.29 17.60 -17.28
C ALA A 2 14.45 16.53 -16.16
N ASN A 3 15.68 16.11 -15.82
CA ASN A 3 15.94 15.13 -14.77
C ASN A 3 15.36 15.55 -13.41
N LYS A 4 15.53 16.82 -13.02
CA LYS A 4 14.96 17.35 -11.77
C LYS A 4 13.45 17.44 -11.82
N LEU A 5 12.88 17.76 -12.99
CA LEU A 5 11.43 17.86 -13.18
C LEU A 5 10.79 16.47 -13.02
N PHE A 6 11.32 15.45 -13.72
CA PHE A 6 10.82 14.09 -13.60
C PHE A 6 10.97 13.56 -12.17
N PHE A 7 12.15 13.73 -11.54
CA PHE A 7 12.35 13.31 -10.16
C PHE A 7 11.33 13.91 -9.19
N ARG A 8 11.06 15.22 -9.31
CA ARG A 8 10.07 15.87 -8.44
C ARG A 8 8.65 15.33 -8.67
N SER A 9 8.24 15.16 -9.93
CA SER A 9 6.92 14.60 -10.24
C SER A 9 6.79 13.14 -9.76
N ALA A 10 7.81 12.31 -9.97
CA ALA A 10 7.84 10.94 -9.49
C ALA A 10 7.79 10.86 -7.94
N LEU A 11 8.58 11.69 -7.26
CA LEU A 11 8.58 11.77 -5.79
C LEU A 11 7.22 12.19 -5.24
N ILE A 12 6.59 13.22 -5.83
CA ILE A 12 5.26 13.68 -5.43
C ILE A 12 4.24 12.56 -5.65
N SER A 13 4.24 11.90 -6.80
CA SER A 13 3.34 10.78 -7.09
C SER A 13 3.54 9.62 -6.10
N THR A 14 4.78 9.32 -5.74
CA THR A 14 5.11 8.29 -4.76
C THR A 14 4.56 8.65 -3.37
N ILE A 15 4.82 9.87 -2.89
CA ILE A 15 4.33 10.34 -1.58
C ILE A 15 2.80 10.33 -1.52
N LEU A 16 2.14 10.87 -2.56
CA LEU A 16 0.68 10.89 -2.64
C LEU A 16 0.09 9.47 -2.68
N SER A 17 0.76 8.51 -3.33
CA SER A 17 0.31 7.11 -3.36
C SER A 17 0.42 6.44 -1.98
N TYR A 18 1.48 6.68 -1.21
CA TYR A 18 1.57 6.21 0.17
C TYR A 18 0.52 6.85 1.09
N LEU A 19 0.24 8.14 0.89
CA LEU A 19 -0.84 8.81 1.60
C LEU A 19 -2.21 8.20 1.24
N LEU A 20 -2.43 7.88 -0.04
CA LEU A 20 -3.66 7.23 -0.49
C LEU A 20 -3.82 5.83 0.11
N ILE A 21 -2.75 5.04 0.24
CA ILE A 21 -2.79 3.74 0.92
C ILE A 21 -3.16 3.92 2.40
N PHE A 22 -2.61 4.93 3.06
CA PHE A 22 -2.97 5.26 4.44
C PHE A 22 -4.46 5.61 4.59
N VAL A 23 -4.95 6.52 3.74
CA VAL A 23 -6.37 6.95 3.76
C VAL A 23 -7.29 5.79 3.39
N GLY A 24 -6.92 4.94 2.42
CA GLY A 24 -7.64 3.71 2.09
C GLY A 24 -7.68 2.71 3.26
N GLY A 25 -6.59 2.59 4.01
CA GLY A 25 -6.56 1.86 5.27
C GLY A 25 -7.50 2.46 6.33
N LEU A 26 -7.54 3.79 6.44
CA LEU A 26 -8.44 4.50 7.34
C LEU A 26 -9.92 4.25 6.97
N VAL A 27 -10.28 4.38 5.68
CA VAL A 27 -11.62 4.03 5.16
C VAL A 27 -12.04 2.63 5.63
N ARG A 28 -11.10 1.69 5.55
CA ARG A 28 -11.38 0.32 5.93
C ARG A 28 -11.56 0.12 7.43
N VAL A 29 -10.65 0.65 8.26
CA VAL A 29 -10.71 0.43 9.73
C VAL A 29 -11.84 1.22 10.38
N SER A 30 -12.28 2.33 9.78
CA SER A 30 -13.42 3.13 10.23
C SER A 30 -14.77 2.56 9.80
N GLY A 31 -14.80 1.56 8.91
CA GLY A 31 -16.04 1.04 8.32
C GLY A 31 -16.65 1.95 7.26
N SER A 32 -15.87 2.92 6.73
CA SER A 32 -16.36 3.90 5.74
C SER A 32 -16.41 3.36 4.30
N GLY A 33 -16.08 2.10 4.05
CA GLY A 33 -15.95 1.56 2.70
C GLY A 33 -17.25 1.53 1.88
N LEU A 34 -18.38 1.71 2.50
CA LEU A 34 -19.70 1.91 1.88
C LEU A 34 -20.38 3.18 2.41
N GLY A 35 -19.60 4.17 2.85
CA GLY A 35 -20.11 5.49 3.21
C GLY A 35 -20.76 6.23 2.04
N CYS A 36 -20.36 5.88 0.79
CA CYS A 36 -20.99 6.28 -0.46
C CYS A 36 -21.51 5.02 -1.17
N PRO A 37 -22.83 4.80 -1.28
CA PRO A 37 -23.38 3.56 -1.81
C PRO A 37 -23.20 3.39 -3.32
N ASP A 38 -22.91 4.45 -4.03
CA ASP A 38 -22.78 4.52 -5.48
C ASP A 38 -21.36 4.97 -5.92
N TRP A 39 -21.05 4.75 -7.17
CA TRP A 39 -19.82 5.17 -7.82
C TRP A 39 -20.10 5.60 -9.27
N PRO A 40 -19.51 6.68 -9.80
CA PRO A 40 -18.51 7.60 -9.20
C PRO A 40 -19.10 8.64 -8.22
N LYS A 41 -20.41 8.73 -8.13
CA LYS A 41 -21.12 9.65 -7.27
C LYS A 41 -21.17 9.16 -5.82
N CYS A 42 -21.75 9.96 -4.92
CA CYS A 42 -22.01 9.64 -3.53
C CYS A 42 -23.44 10.09 -3.21
N PHE A 43 -24.35 9.16 -2.96
CA PHE A 43 -25.78 9.42 -2.84
C PHE A 43 -26.37 10.15 -4.05
N GLY A 44 -26.01 9.72 -5.25
CA GLY A 44 -26.45 10.32 -6.53
C GLY A 44 -25.81 11.67 -6.87
N ARG A 45 -24.93 12.23 -6.04
CA ARG A 45 -24.32 13.57 -6.14
C ARG A 45 -22.82 13.49 -6.39
N TRP A 46 -22.24 14.53 -7.02
CA TRP A 46 -20.78 14.65 -7.16
C TRP A 46 -20.07 15.04 -5.87
N VAL A 47 -20.77 15.69 -4.94
CA VAL A 47 -20.30 16.02 -3.60
C VAL A 47 -21.26 15.38 -2.61
N PRO A 48 -20.78 14.70 -1.55
CA PRO A 48 -21.62 14.02 -0.59
C PRO A 48 -22.64 14.96 0.06
N PRO A 49 -23.82 14.49 0.43
CA PRO A 49 -24.78 15.28 1.19
C PRO A 49 -24.22 15.63 2.56
N THR A 50 -24.63 16.79 3.09
CA THR A 50 -24.29 17.25 4.43
C THR A 50 -25.44 17.08 5.42
N SER A 51 -26.66 16.78 4.94
CA SER A 51 -27.84 16.48 5.74
C SER A 51 -28.70 15.41 5.09
N ILE A 52 -29.55 14.76 5.87
CA ILE A 52 -30.45 13.70 5.43
C ILE A 52 -31.44 14.21 4.35
N GLU A 53 -31.86 15.47 4.43
CA GLU A 53 -32.81 16.09 3.49
C GLU A 53 -32.28 16.18 2.06
N GLN A 54 -30.94 16.11 1.91
CA GLN A 54 -30.28 16.17 0.61
C GLN A 54 -30.19 14.81 -0.10
N ILE A 55 -30.60 13.74 0.58
CA ILE A 55 -30.54 12.38 0.03
C ILE A 55 -31.71 12.19 -0.93
N PRO A 56 -31.48 11.60 -2.14
CA PRO A 56 -32.56 11.28 -3.07
C PRO A 56 -33.56 10.30 -2.42
N THR A 57 -34.86 10.50 -2.73
CA THR A 57 -35.95 9.72 -2.13
C THR A 57 -35.94 8.22 -2.39
N HIS A 58 -35.16 7.77 -3.38
CA HIS A 58 -35.00 6.35 -3.73
C HIS A 58 -33.86 5.66 -2.95
N ILE A 59 -33.12 6.40 -2.11
CA ILE A 59 -32.04 5.86 -1.27
C ILE A 59 -32.52 5.87 0.18
N ASP A 60 -32.28 4.75 0.89
CA ASP A 60 -32.65 4.63 2.29
C ASP A 60 -31.86 5.63 3.17
N PRO A 61 -32.54 6.59 3.81
CA PRO A 61 -31.87 7.58 4.68
C PRO A 61 -31.14 6.95 5.88
N THR A 62 -31.53 5.75 6.32
CA THR A 62 -30.90 5.07 7.45
C THR A 62 -29.46 4.63 7.15
N SER A 63 -29.13 4.49 5.89
CA SER A 63 -27.76 4.15 5.42
C SER A 63 -26.79 5.34 5.48
N PHE A 64 -27.28 6.57 5.71
CA PHE A 64 -26.47 7.76 5.66
C PHE A 64 -25.75 8.05 6.99
N ASN A 65 -24.44 8.15 6.89
CA ASN A 65 -23.59 8.70 7.95
C ASN A 65 -22.62 9.72 7.31
N ILE A 66 -22.77 10.98 7.70
CA ILE A 66 -22.00 12.08 7.12
C ILE A 66 -20.48 11.87 7.25
N VAL A 67 -20.02 11.40 8.40
CA VAL A 67 -18.57 11.19 8.66
C VAL A 67 -18.02 10.09 7.74
N LEU A 68 -18.72 8.96 7.64
CA LEU A 68 -18.32 7.85 6.79
C LEU A 68 -18.34 8.23 5.31
N ALA A 69 -19.38 8.96 4.87
CA ALA A 69 -19.49 9.45 3.49
C ALA A 69 -18.32 10.37 3.11
N TRP A 70 -17.95 11.32 3.98
CA TRP A 70 -16.88 12.25 3.70
C TRP A 70 -15.48 11.62 3.79
N ILE A 71 -15.27 10.63 4.66
CA ILE A 71 -14.01 9.86 4.70
C ILE A 71 -13.83 9.08 3.39
N GLU A 72 -14.85 8.38 2.93
CA GLU A 72 -14.78 7.63 1.66
C GLU A 72 -14.61 8.57 0.47
N TYR A 73 -15.37 9.65 0.40
CA TYR A 73 -15.25 10.63 -0.67
C TYR A 73 -13.86 11.28 -0.71
N GLY A 74 -13.31 11.63 0.45
CA GLY A 74 -11.93 12.15 0.55
C GLY A 74 -10.90 11.17 -0.02
N ASN A 75 -11.06 9.86 0.25
CA ASN A 75 -10.23 8.82 -0.35
C ASN A 75 -10.35 8.79 -1.88
N ARG A 76 -11.58 8.86 -2.42
CA ARG A 76 -11.82 8.92 -3.88
C ARG A 76 -11.17 10.15 -4.51
N MET A 77 -11.31 11.32 -3.90
CA MET A 77 -10.70 12.57 -4.38
C MET A 77 -9.18 12.51 -4.35
N LEU A 78 -8.59 11.94 -3.30
CA LEU A 78 -7.15 11.72 -3.25
C LEU A 78 -6.69 10.75 -4.35
N GLY A 79 -7.47 9.72 -4.66
CA GLY A 79 -7.23 8.82 -5.79
C GLY A 79 -7.18 9.55 -7.14
N VAL A 80 -8.09 10.51 -7.35
CA VAL A 80 -8.10 11.38 -8.55
C VAL A 80 -6.82 12.23 -8.61
N ILE A 81 -6.40 12.83 -7.49
CA ILE A 81 -5.17 13.64 -7.40
C ILE A 81 -3.94 12.77 -7.72
N VAL A 82 -3.85 11.56 -7.19
CA VAL A 82 -2.79 10.59 -7.51
C VAL A 82 -2.79 10.28 -9.01
N GLY A 83 -3.95 9.99 -9.59
CA GLY A 83 -4.09 9.73 -11.03
C GLY A 83 -3.55 10.88 -11.89
N PHE A 84 -3.95 12.12 -11.59
CA PHE A 84 -3.43 13.30 -12.30
C PHE A 84 -1.92 13.49 -12.11
N SER A 85 -1.39 13.27 -10.91
CA SER A 85 0.05 13.40 -10.66
C SER A 85 0.86 12.39 -11.50
N ILE A 86 0.37 11.16 -11.65
CA ILE A 86 1.00 10.11 -12.46
C ILE A 86 0.86 10.42 -13.96
N ILE A 87 -0.26 10.96 -14.41
CA ILE A 87 -0.41 11.44 -15.81
C ILE A 87 0.65 12.50 -16.12
N ILE A 88 0.82 13.50 -15.26
CA ILE A 88 1.83 14.55 -15.44
C ILE A 88 3.24 13.93 -15.49
N MET A 89 3.55 13.03 -14.56
CA MET A 89 4.83 12.30 -14.55
C MET A 89 5.06 11.54 -15.87
N THR A 90 4.03 10.86 -16.36
CA THR A 90 4.11 10.07 -17.61
C THR A 90 4.29 10.96 -18.83
N VAL A 91 3.60 12.10 -18.90
CA VAL A 91 3.80 13.09 -19.99
C VAL A 91 5.25 13.57 -20.00
N ILE A 92 5.83 13.90 -18.85
CA ILE A 92 7.24 14.29 -18.74
C ILE A 92 8.17 13.17 -19.21
N ALA A 93 7.89 11.91 -18.84
CA ALA A 93 8.66 10.75 -19.30
C ALA A 93 8.61 10.60 -20.83
N VAL A 94 7.44 10.69 -21.43
CA VAL A 94 7.25 10.56 -22.88
C VAL A 94 7.91 11.72 -23.64
N LEU A 95 7.89 12.93 -23.12
CA LEU A 95 8.47 14.09 -23.80
C LEU A 95 10.02 14.10 -23.73
N TYR A 96 10.59 13.73 -22.57
CA TYR A 96 12.01 13.95 -22.31
C TYR A 96 12.87 12.68 -22.14
N PHE A 97 12.23 11.49 -21.97
CA PHE A 97 12.94 10.26 -21.61
C PHE A 97 12.62 9.07 -22.50
N ARG A 98 12.22 9.30 -23.78
CA ARG A 98 11.88 8.21 -24.72
C ARG A 98 13.00 7.18 -24.89
N ASN A 99 14.25 7.62 -24.81
CA ASN A 99 15.44 6.78 -24.97
C ASN A 99 15.94 6.17 -23.65
N ASN A 100 15.30 6.51 -22.52
CA ASN A 100 15.61 5.91 -21.22
C ASN A 100 14.50 4.93 -20.83
N SER A 101 14.71 3.66 -21.18
CA SER A 101 13.72 2.60 -20.97
C SER A 101 13.27 2.46 -19.50
N LYS A 102 14.21 2.63 -18.55
CA LYS A 102 13.91 2.49 -17.11
C LYS A 102 12.91 3.54 -16.65
N ILE A 103 13.10 4.81 -17.01
CA ILE A 103 12.19 5.91 -16.67
C ILE A 103 10.87 5.80 -17.44
N LEU A 104 10.96 5.57 -18.75
CA LEU A 104 9.77 5.50 -19.59
C LEU A 104 8.83 4.37 -19.16
N TYR A 105 9.37 3.15 -18.99
CA TYR A 105 8.52 2.02 -18.60
C TYR A 105 8.01 2.14 -17.17
N SER A 106 8.77 2.69 -16.23
CA SER A 106 8.25 2.92 -14.89
C SER A 106 7.06 3.88 -14.90
N ALA A 107 7.10 4.95 -15.71
CA ALA A 107 6.00 5.88 -15.84
C ALA A 107 4.77 5.25 -16.52
N LEU A 108 4.96 4.51 -17.62
CA LEU A 108 3.87 3.83 -18.34
C LEU A 108 3.20 2.75 -17.48
N TRP A 109 3.99 1.94 -16.76
CA TRP A 109 3.45 0.94 -15.84
C TRP A 109 2.71 1.59 -14.67
N SER A 110 3.22 2.72 -14.12
CA SER A 110 2.51 3.46 -13.08
C SER A 110 1.16 3.98 -13.58
N LEU A 111 1.09 4.48 -14.81
CA LEU A 111 -0.16 4.94 -15.43
C LEU A 111 -1.14 3.79 -15.61
N PHE A 112 -0.69 2.66 -16.11
CA PHE A 112 -1.52 1.46 -16.26
C PHE A 112 -2.06 0.98 -14.91
N LEU A 113 -1.18 0.85 -13.91
CA LEU A 113 -1.53 0.36 -12.57
C LEU A 113 -2.50 1.29 -11.83
N VAL A 114 -2.32 2.62 -11.93
CA VAL A 114 -3.26 3.55 -11.30
C VAL A 114 -4.63 3.52 -11.98
N GLY A 115 -4.68 3.38 -13.31
CA GLY A 115 -5.94 3.22 -14.04
C GLY A 115 -6.66 1.93 -13.68
N ALA A 116 -5.95 0.80 -13.67
CA ALA A 116 -6.48 -0.49 -13.24
C ALA A 116 -6.98 -0.46 -11.79
N ASN A 117 -6.21 0.18 -10.90
CA ASN A 117 -6.59 0.32 -9.49
C ASN A 117 -7.83 1.20 -9.30
N GLY A 118 -7.96 2.29 -10.08
CA GLY A 118 -9.17 3.12 -10.10
C GLY A 118 -10.40 2.34 -10.55
N GLY A 119 -10.28 1.51 -11.61
CA GLY A 119 -11.34 0.62 -12.07
C GLY A 119 -11.72 -0.44 -11.01
N LEU A 120 -10.72 -1.06 -10.35
CA LEU A 120 -10.99 -1.97 -9.24
C LEU A 120 -11.67 -1.27 -8.05
N GLY A 121 -11.35 0.02 -7.79
CA GLY A 121 -12.03 0.80 -6.75
C GLY A 121 -13.53 0.91 -7.01
N ALA A 122 -13.96 1.08 -8.27
CA ALA A 122 -15.37 1.04 -8.66
C ALA A 122 -16.00 -0.33 -8.37
N ILE A 123 -15.28 -1.42 -8.72
CA ILE A 123 -15.75 -2.80 -8.50
C ILE A 123 -15.82 -3.12 -7.00
N VAL A 124 -14.92 -2.61 -6.17
CA VAL A 124 -14.97 -2.75 -4.70
C VAL A 124 -16.30 -2.23 -4.15
N VAL A 125 -16.74 -1.05 -4.59
CA VAL A 125 -18.04 -0.48 -4.16
C VAL A 125 -19.19 -1.31 -4.69
N SER A 126 -19.24 -1.59 -6.00
CA SER A 126 -20.35 -2.32 -6.64
C SER A 126 -20.47 -3.77 -6.17
N SER A 127 -19.37 -4.38 -5.71
CA SER A 127 -19.36 -5.74 -5.13
C SER A 127 -19.66 -5.79 -3.62
N VAL A 128 -20.08 -4.65 -3.04
CA VAL A 128 -20.37 -4.53 -1.60
C VAL A 128 -19.16 -4.99 -0.77
N LEU A 129 -17.97 -4.48 -1.10
CA LEU A 129 -16.70 -4.76 -0.43
C LEU A 129 -16.28 -6.25 -0.46
N ASN A 130 -16.53 -6.95 -1.56
CA ASN A 130 -16.11 -8.35 -1.70
C ASN A 130 -14.64 -8.49 -1.26
N PRO A 131 -14.32 -9.37 -0.28
CA PRO A 131 -12.98 -9.44 0.33
C PRO A 131 -11.87 -9.78 -0.66
N PHE A 132 -12.16 -10.59 -1.68
CA PHE A 132 -11.20 -10.93 -2.72
C PHE A 132 -10.85 -9.72 -3.60
N ILE A 133 -11.88 -8.96 -4.02
CA ILE A 133 -11.69 -7.77 -4.87
C ILE A 133 -10.93 -6.68 -4.10
N VAL A 134 -11.26 -6.49 -2.82
CA VAL A 134 -10.52 -5.56 -1.95
C VAL A 134 -9.06 -5.98 -1.82
N SER A 135 -8.78 -7.28 -1.69
CA SER A 135 -7.41 -7.81 -1.61
C SER A 135 -6.64 -7.56 -2.91
N LEU A 136 -7.27 -7.79 -4.06
CA LEU A 136 -6.67 -7.52 -5.37
C LEU A 136 -6.36 -6.03 -5.57
N HIS A 137 -7.29 -5.15 -5.20
CA HIS A 137 -7.10 -3.69 -5.22
C HIS A 137 -5.89 -3.28 -4.37
N MET A 138 -5.74 -3.85 -3.18
CA MET A 138 -4.62 -3.60 -2.28
C MET A 138 -3.28 -4.08 -2.87
N ILE A 139 -3.25 -5.28 -3.47
CA ILE A 139 -2.05 -5.83 -4.11
C ILE A 139 -1.61 -4.94 -5.28
N LEU A 140 -2.53 -4.48 -6.13
CA LEU A 140 -2.21 -3.56 -7.22
C LEU A 140 -1.68 -2.21 -6.72
N ALA A 141 -2.18 -1.70 -5.58
CA ALA A 141 -1.65 -0.50 -4.96
C ALA A 141 -0.19 -0.69 -4.49
N LEU A 142 0.16 -1.88 -3.97
CA LEU A 142 1.55 -2.22 -3.61
C LEU A 142 2.47 -2.29 -4.83
N PHE A 143 2.01 -2.88 -5.94
CA PHE A 143 2.76 -2.85 -7.19
C PHE A 143 2.95 -1.44 -7.71
N LEU A 144 1.92 -0.59 -7.63
CA LEU A 144 2.00 0.81 -8.04
C LEU A 144 3.09 1.56 -7.27
N VAL A 145 3.09 1.51 -5.92
CA VAL A 145 4.13 2.20 -5.13
C VAL A 145 5.52 1.62 -5.36
N SER A 146 5.63 0.32 -5.66
CA SER A 146 6.90 -0.32 -6.03
C SER A 146 7.48 0.28 -7.31
N VAL A 147 6.65 0.37 -8.36
CA VAL A 147 7.06 0.93 -9.66
C VAL A 147 7.36 2.42 -9.56
N LEU A 148 6.56 3.18 -8.79
CA LEU A 148 6.82 4.61 -8.52
C LEU A 148 8.12 4.82 -7.75
N SER A 149 8.38 4.02 -6.72
CA SER A 149 9.63 4.07 -5.95
C SER A 149 10.83 3.80 -6.85
N TYR A 150 10.76 2.76 -7.70
CA TYR A 150 11.79 2.45 -8.69
C TYR A 150 12.05 3.62 -9.64
N GLY A 151 11.00 4.19 -10.25
CA GLY A 151 11.13 5.35 -11.17
C GLY A 151 11.72 6.58 -10.47
N THR A 152 11.33 6.82 -9.21
CA THR A 152 11.87 7.91 -8.39
C THR A 152 13.36 7.76 -8.17
N ILE A 153 13.83 6.55 -7.85
CA ILE A 153 15.23 6.28 -7.57
C ILE A 153 16.07 6.29 -8.84
N GLU A 154 15.61 5.68 -9.93
CA GLU A 154 16.34 5.74 -11.20
C GLU A 154 16.49 7.20 -11.67
N SER A 155 15.49 8.06 -11.45
CA SER A 155 15.63 9.49 -11.75
C SER A 155 16.56 10.22 -10.78
N TYR A 156 16.62 9.83 -9.51
CA TYR A 156 17.56 10.38 -8.53
C TYR A 156 19.01 10.03 -8.88
N LYS A 157 19.27 8.79 -9.34
CA LYS A 157 20.57 8.36 -9.84
C LYS A 157 21.05 9.22 -11.01
N LEU A 158 20.15 9.61 -11.94
CA LEU A 158 20.51 10.50 -13.06
C LEU A 158 20.91 11.92 -12.64
N ILE A 159 20.44 12.38 -11.48
CA ILE A 159 20.81 13.69 -10.93
C ILE A 159 22.13 13.61 -10.17
N ASN A 160 22.46 12.45 -9.59
CA ASN A 160 23.59 12.24 -8.69
C ASN A 160 24.54 11.14 -9.19
N LEU A 161 24.84 11.11 -10.49
CA LEU A 161 25.66 10.07 -11.13
C LEU A 161 26.97 9.75 -10.38
N ASN A 162 27.65 10.78 -9.89
CA ASN A 162 28.93 10.63 -9.17
C ASN A 162 28.82 9.85 -7.84
N LYS A 163 27.64 9.76 -7.24
CA LYS A 163 27.44 9.02 -5.98
C LYS A 163 27.14 7.53 -6.19
N PHE A 164 26.69 7.15 -7.38
CA PHE A 164 26.19 5.79 -7.67
C PHE A 164 27.01 5.04 -8.72
N SER A 165 28.05 5.66 -9.31
CA SER A 165 28.83 5.09 -10.42
C SER A 165 29.60 3.81 -10.06
N ASN A 166 29.83 3.51 -8.78
CA ASN A 166 30.71 2.43 -8.34
C ASN A 166 30.05 1.42 -7.38
N ILE A 167 28.72 1.41 -7.27
CA ILE A 167 28.05 0.45 -6.39
C ILE A 167 27.76 -0.82 -7.19
N SER A 168 28.59 -1.84 -7.04
CA SER A 168 28.29 -3.20 -7.48
C SER A 168 27.93 -4.05 -6.26
N LEU A 169 26.68 -4.49 -6.18
CA LEU A 169 26.28 -5.43 -5.15
C LEU A 169 26.82 -6.83 -5.47
N SER A 170 27.34 -7.53 -4.46
CA SER A 170 27.71 -8.92 -4.64
C SER A 170 26.46 -9.74 -5.00
N LYS A 171 26.65 -10.83 -5.77
CA LYS A 171 25.55 -11.75 -6.15
C LYS A 171 24.77 -12.25 -4.92
N LYS A 172 25.48 -12.49 -3.80
CA LYS A 172 24.92 -12.95 -2.55
C LYS A 172 23.94 -11.92 -1.95
N ILE A 173 24.33 -10.65 -1.91
CA ILE A 173 23.50 -9.54 -1.43
C ILE A 173 22.27 -9.37 -2.32
N SER A 174 22.44 -9.36 -3.65
CA SER A 174 21.34 -9.22 -4.59
C SER A 174 20.30 -10.33 -4.43
N ILE A 175 20.74 -11.59 -4.30
CA ILE A 175 19.83 -12.73 -4.06
C ILE A 175 19.09 -12.57 -2.72
N SER A 176 19.79 -12.15 -1.66
CA SER A 176 19.17 -11.97 -0.33
C SER A 176 18.13 -10.84 -0.32
N LEU A 177 18.37 -9.74 -1.05
CA LEU A 177 17.39 -8.65 -1.19
C LEU A 177 16.16 -9.08 -1.99
N ILE A 178 16.36 -9.83 -3.09
CA ILE A 178 15.25 -10.38 -3.89
C ILE A 178 14.44 -11.37 -3.04
N ALA A 179 15.11 -12.24 -2.27
CA ALA A 179 14.44 -13.17 -1.37
C ALA A 179 13.65 -12.43 -0.28
N LEU A 180 14.23 -11.38 0.32
CA LEU A 180 13.54 -10.56 1.31
C LEU A 180 12.28 -9.91 0.72
N TRP A 181 12.40 -9.31 -0.47
CA TRP A 181 11.27 -8.71 -1.16
C TRP A 181 10.16 -9.73 -1.46
N GLY A 182 10.53 -10.89 -2.01
CA GLY A 182 9.57 -11.96 -2.31
C GLY A 182 8.86 -12.49 -1.07
N LEU A 183 9.59 -12.69 0.04
CA LEU A 183 9.02 -13.12 1.32
C LEU A 183 8.08 -12.05 1.91
N ILE A 184 8.40 -10.76 1.81
CA ILE A 184 7.51 -9.68 2.26
C ILE A 184 6.20 -9.67 1.45
N VAL A 185 6.27 -9.86 0.13
CA VAL A 185 5.06 -9.96 -0.70
C VAL A 185 4.20 -11.16 -0.27
N ILE A 186 4.80 -12.32 -0.04
CA ILE A 186 4.09 -13.52 0.46
C ILE A 186 3.47 -13.24 1.82
N GLU A 187 4.20 -12.57 2.73
CA GLU A 187 3.72 -12.21 4.06
C GLU A 187 2.49 -11.28 4.00
N ILE A 188 2.52 -10.30 3.10
CA ILE A 188 1.37 -9.40 2.88
C ILE A 188 0.17 -10.18 2.32
N LEU A 189 0.39 -11.13 1.42
CA LEU A 189 -0.67 -11.99 0.88
C LEU A 189 -1.30 -12.85 1.98
N LEU A 190 -0.49 -13.45 2.85
CA LEU A 190 -0.97 -14.22 4.00
C LEU A 190 -1.75 -13.33 4.98
N GLY A 191 -1.23 -12.15 5.34
CA GLY A 191 -1.92 -11.19 6.20
C GLY A 191 -3.25 -10.71 5.60
N THR A 192 -3.31 -10.54 4.28
CA THR A 192 -4.55 -10.23 3.55
C THR A 192 -5.54 -11.39 3.63
N GLY A 193 -5.07 -12.64 3.49
CA GLY A 193 -5.86 -13.84 3.65
C GLY A 193 -6.43 -13.99 5.06
N ILE A 194 -5.63 -13.76 6.10
CA ILE A 194 -6.07 -13.75 7.51
C ILE A 194 -7.22 -12.78 7.69
N ARG A 195 -7.06 -11.55 7.20
CA ARG A 195 -8.09 -10.54 7.29
C ARG A 195 -9.39 -10.94 6.58
N THR A 196 -9.28 -11.49 5.36
CA THR A 196 -10.43 -11.99 4.60
C THR A 196 -11.15 -13.08 5.37
N ASN A 197 -10.42 -14.04 5.95
CA ASN A 197 -11.00 -15.12 6.74
C ASN A 197 -11.72 -14.58 8.00
N ILE A 198 -11.13 -13.62 8.72
CA ILE A 198 -11.78 -12.97 9.86
C ILE A 198 -13.13 -12.35 9.46
N GLU A 199 -13.19 -11.65 8.31
CA GLU A 199 -14.42 -11.03 7.81
C GLU A 199 -15.48 -12.06 7.43
N LEU A 200 -15.11 -13.16 6.77
CA LEU A 200 -16.00 -14.24 6.42
C LEU A 200 -16.55 -14.96 7.67
N ILE A 201 -15.67 -15.29 8.63
CA ILE A 201 -16.07 -15.91 9.90
C ILE A 201 -17.03 -14.99 10.68
N ALA A 202 -16.79 -13.66 10.66
CA ALA A 202 -17.66 -12.69 11.32
C ALA A 202 -19.05 -12.59 10.66
N ILE A 203 -19.15 -12.76 9.35
CA ILE A 203 -20.43 -12.82 8.63
C ILE A 203 -21.21 -14.06 9.05
N ASP A 204 -20.56 -15.23 9.10
CA ASP A 204 -21.21 -16.49 9.48
C ASP A 204 -21.54 -16.57 10.97
N ASN A 205 -20.78 -15.83 11.81
CA ASN A 205 -20.90 -15.85 13.27
C ASN A 205 -20.94 -14.42 13.85
N PRO A 206 -22.04 -13.68 13.65
CA PRO A 206 -22.12 -12.26 14.01
C PRO A 206 -22.03 -11.95 15.51
N LEU A 207 -22.16 -12.98 16.37
CA LEU A 207 -22.07 -12.85 17.83
C LEU A 207 -20.65 -13.11 18.38
N TYR A 208 -19.71 -13.53 17.54
CA TYR A 208 -18.34 -13.77 18.00
C TYR A 208 -17.65 -12.48 18.42
N SER A 209 -16.98 -12.53 19.57
CA SER A 209 -16.01 -11.50 19.96
C SER A 209 -14.80 -11.52 19.03
N LYS A 210 -14.02 -10.43 19.01
CA LYS A 210 -12.80 -10.37 18.21
C LYS A 210 -11.78 -11.45 18.60
N GLY A 211 -11.69 -11.80 19.89
CA GLY A 211 -10.87 -12.90 20.38
C GLY A 211 -11.32 -14.24 19.80
N GLN A 212 -12.62 -14.53 19.80
CA GLN A 212 -13.17 -15.75 19.20
C GLN A 212 -12.94 -15.82 17.69
N LEU A 213 -12.99 -14.67 16.97
CA LEU A 213 -12.65 -14.60 15.55
C LEU A 213 -11.17 -14.93 15.31
N LEU A 214 -10.25 -14.46 16.19
CA LEU A 214 -8.83 -14.80 16.11
C LEU A 214 -8.57 -16.28 16.39
N ASP A 215 -9.30 -16.88 17.32
CA ASP A 215 -9.17 -18.31 17.65
C ASP A 215 -9.67 -19.21 16.54
N ALA A 216 -10.72 -18.79 15.84
CA ALA A 216 -11.31 -19.51 14.71
C ALA A 216 -10.38 -19.57 13.48
N LEU A 217 -9.32 -18.75 13.39
CA LEU A 217 -8.33 -18.78 12.31
C LEU A 217 -7.45 -20.04 12.29
N ASN A 218 -7.44 -20.82 13.36
CA ASN A 218 -6.65 -22.05 13.49
C ASN A 218 -5.15 -21.83 13.15
N SER A 219 -4.57 -22.72 12.33
CA SER A 219 -3.15 -22.70 11.97
C SER A 219 -2.74 -21.55 11.04
N TYR A 220 -3.67 -20.84 10.42
CA TYR A 220 -3.35 -19.77 9.46
C TYR A 220 -2.61 -18.60 10.12
N LYS A 221 -2.97 -18.26 11.37
CA LYS A 221 -2.28 -17.21 12.16
C LYS A 221 -0.82 -17.58 12.45
N TYR A 222 -0.54 -18.86 12.71
CA TYR A 222 0.82 -19.31 13.01
C TYR A 222 1.74 -19.27 11.79
N LEU A 223 1.22 -19.57 10.59
CA LEU A 223 2.01 -19.49 9.36
C LEU A 223 2.49 -18.06 9.10
N HIS A 224 1.63 -17.06 9.26
CA HIS A 224 1.97 -15.65 9.16
C HIS A 224 3.04 -15.25 10.18
N SER A 225 2.89 -15.64 11.45
CA SER A 225 3.89 -15.34 12.47
C SER A 225 5.26 -15.98 12.20
N VAL A 226 5.29 -17.26 11.77
CA VAL A 226 6.54 -17.96 11.43
C VAL A 226 7.25 -17.29 10.26
N LEU A 227 6.50 -16.85 9.25
CA LEU A 227 7.09 -16.15 8.12
C LEU A 227 7.62 -14.77 8.52
N GLY A 228 6.90 -14.04 9.40
CA GLY A 228 7.37 -12.78 9.98
C GLY A 228 8.72 -12.92 10.71
N PHE A 229 8.89 -13.96 11.52
CA PHE A 229 10.18 -14.27 12.15
C PHE A 229 11.26 -14.65 11.13
N SER A 230 10.90 -15.35 10.05
CA SER A 230 11.84 -15.67 8.95
C SER A 230 12.36 -14.40 8.26
N LEU A 231 11.47 -13.40 8.06
CA LEU A 231 11.86 -12.07 7.58
C LEU A 231 12.83 -11.36 8.53
N LEU A 232 12.59 -11.46 9.83
CA LEU A 232 13.48 -10.90 10.85
C LEU A 232 14.89 -11.51 10.74
N PHE A 233 15.02 -12.84 10.70
CA PHE A 233 16.32 -13.50 10.58
C PHE A 233 17.04 -13.13 9.27
N LEU A 234 16.32 -13.05 8.15
CA LEU A 234 16.90 -12.64 6.89
C LEU A 234 17.36 -11.17 6.92
N SER A 235 16.63 -10.29 7.59
CA SER A 235 17.02 -8.89 7.74
C SER A 235 18.26 -8.73 8.65
N ILE A 236 18.38 -9.51 9.72
CA ILE A 236 19.59 -9.58 10.56
C ILE A 236 20.79 -10.02 9.72
N TYR A 237 20.61 -11.06 8.90
CA TYR A 237 21.66 -11.54 8.02
C TYR A 237 22.09 -10.46 7.00
N LEU A 238 21.16 -9.70 6.45
CA LEU A 238 21.47 -8.55 5.59
C LEU A 238 22.23 -7.46 6.37
N CYS A 239 21.83 -7.12 7.59
CA CYS A 239 22.57 -6.19 8.42
C CYS A 239 24.03 -6.65 8.65
N TYR A 240 24.23 -7.96 8.85
CA TYR A 240 25.57 -8.53 8.96
C TYR A 240 26.37 -8.40 7.65
N LEU A 241 25.77 -8.64 6.47
CA LEU A 241 26.44 -8.49 5.19
C LEU A 241 26.82 -7.04 4.87
N PHE A 242 26.05 -6.07 5.35
CA PHE A 242 26.26 -4.64 5.12
C PHE A 242 27.09 -3.93 6.20
N ARG A 243 27.64 -4.67 7.19
CA ARG A 243 28.34 -4.04 8.33
C ARG A 243 29.63 -3.35 7.94
N ASP A 244 30.43 -3.95 7.03
CA ASP A 244 31.82 -3.55 6.78
C ASP A 244 32.06 -2.87 5.41
N ASP A 245 31.19 -3.09 4.38
CA ASP A 245 31.52 -2.85 2.98
C ASP A 245 30.75 -1.73 2.29
N PHE A 246 29.90 -0.94 2.97
CA PHE A 246 28.99 -0.04 2.28
C PHE A 246 29.00 1.40 2.75
N LEU A 247 28.98 2.33 1.78
CA LEU A 247 28.74 3.75 1.95
C LEU A 247 27.44 4.01 2.70
N GLY A 248 27.45 4.95 3.62
CA GLY A 248 26.48 5.22 4.67
C GLY A 248 24.99 5.08 4.33
N LEU A 249 24.56 5.37 3.09
CA LEU A 249 23.13 5.32 2.71
C LEU A 249 22.59 3.89 2.63
N SER A 250 23.29 2.97 1.95
CA SER A 250 22.82 1.57 1.81
C SER A 250 22.75 0.89 3.17
N LYS A 251 23.73 1.14 4.03
CA LYS A 251 23.72 0.65 5.42
C LYS A 251 22.53 1.21 6.20
N GLN A 252 22.25 2.51 6.11
CA GLN A 252 21.12 3.15 6.77
C GLN A 252 19.78 2.57 6.31
N LEU A 253 19.63 2.31 5.00
CA LEU A 253 18.40 1.70 4.45
C LEU A 253 18.18 0.28 4.98
N ILE A 254 19.22 -0.56 5.05
CA ILE A 254 19.09 -1.93 5.59
C ILE A 254 18.72 -1.90 7.08
N TYR A 255 19.35 -1.04 7.88
CA TYR A 255 18.97 -0.89 9.29
C TYR A 255 17.55 -0.33 9.46
N PHE A 256 17.11 0.55 8.56
CA PHE A 256 15.75 1.03 8.55
C PHE A 256 14.75 -0.10 8.20
N ILE A 257 15.05 -0.93 7.19
CA ILE A 257 14.23 -2.12 6.84
C ILE A 257 14.13 -3.07 8.03
N PHE A 258 15.26 -3.36 8.70
CA PHE A 258 15.28 -4.18 9.91
C PHE A 258 14.39 -3.59 11.02
N GLY A 259 14.52 -2.29 11.31
CA GLY A 259 13.68 -1.61 12.28
C GLY A 259 12.20 -1.64 11.93
N MET A 260 11.86 -1.49 10.64
CA MET A 260 10.49 -1.59 10.15
C MET A 260 9.93 -3.01 10.29
N ILE A 261 10.71 -4.06 10.05
CA ILE A 261 10.28 -5.45 10.27
C ILE A 261 10.00 -5.70 11.75
N LEU A 262 10.89 -5.26 12.65
CA LEU A 262 10.64 -5.32 14.08
C LEU A 262 9.36 -4.59 14.49
N PHE A 263 9.14 -3.40 13.94
CA PHE A 263 7.93 -2.62 14.19
C PHE A 263 6.67 -3.34 13.70
N GLN A 264 6.73 -4.02 12.54
CA GLN A 264 5.61 -4.81 12.03
C GLN A 264 5.28 -6.01 12.94
N ILE A 265 6.30 -6.72 13.43
CA ILE A 265 6.12 -7.82 14.39
C ILE A 265 5.49 -7.28 15.68
N PHE A 266 6.00 -6.18 16.21
CA PHE A 266 5.46 -5.54 17.41
C PHE A 266 3.97 -5.14 17.22
N LEU A 267 3.60 -4.53 16.09
CA LEU A 267 2.20 -4.22 15.79
C LEU A 267 1.35 -5.49 15.65
N GLY A 268 1.90 -6.56 15.09
CA GLY A 268 1.23 -7.86 14.99
C GLY A 268 0.90 -8.44 16.36
N GLU A 269 1.85 -8.45 17.30
CA GLU A 269 1.63 -8.88 18.69
C GLU A 269 0.59 -8.00 19.40
N LEU A 270 0.66 -6.67 19.21
CA LEU A 270 -0.36 -5.78 19.78
C LEU A 270 -1.75 -6.06 19.22
N MET A 271 -1.88 -6.47 17.96
CA MET A 271 -3.17 -6.83 17.38
C MET A 271 -3.76 -8.10 18.02
N ILE A 272 -2.92 -9.07 18.37
CA ILE A 272 -3.36 -10.28 19.07
C ILE A 272 -3.73 -9.93 20.51
N PHE A 273 -2.86 -9.22 21.24
CA PHE A 273 -3.03 -8.92 22.65
C PHE A 273 -4.25 -8.03 22.95
N PHE A 274 -4.50 -7.02 22.10
CA PHE A 274 -5.61 -6.07 22.27
C PHE A 274 -6.82 -6.35 21.36
N GLU A 275 -6.94 -7.56 20.85
CA GLU A 275 -8.08 -7.98 20.04
C GLU A 275 -8.38 -7.05 18.85
N LEU A 276 -7.39 -6.88 17.98
CA LEU A 276 -7.48 -6.16 16.71
C LEU A 276 -7.87 -4.65 16.82
N PRO A 277 -7.13 -3.81 17.57
CA PRO A 277 -7.39 -2.38 17.62
C PRO A 277 -7.32 -1.75 16.22
N GLN A 278 -8.14 -0.72 15.97
CA GLN A 278 -8.21 -0.07 14.67
C GLN A 278 -6.88 0.58 14.24
N LEU A 279 -6.22 1.28 15.16
CA LEU A 279 -4.95 1.98 14.87
C LEU A 279 -3.82 1.00 14.57
N THR A 280 -3.69 -0.10 15.31
CA THR A 280 -2.64 -1.10 15.03
C THR A 280 -2.85 -1.75 13.67
N ARG A 281 -4.07 -2.08 13.28
CA ARG A 281 -4.42 -2.59 11.95
C ARG A 281 -4.04 -1.60 10.84
N LEU A 282 -4.34 -0.32 11.05
CA LEU A 282 -4.02 0.75 10.10
C LEU A 282 -2.51 0.86 9.89
N PHE A 283 -1.75 1.01 10.97
CA PHE A 283 -0.29 1.19 10.89
C PHE A 283 0.44 -0.09 10.43
N HIS A 284 -0.06 -1.27 10.79
CA HIS A 284 0.49 -2.53 10.30
C HIS A 284 0.33 -2.66 8.77
N THR A 285 -0.85 -2.37 8.23
CA THR A 285 -1.08 -2.40 6.78
C THR A 285 -0.29 -1.30 6.04
N TRP A 286 -0.24 -0.09 6.60
CA TRP A 286 0.49 1.02 5.98
C TRP A 286 2.01 0.81 6.04
N GLY A 287 2.55 0.39 7.18
CA GLY A 287 3.97 0.10 7.35
C GLY A 287 4.47 -1.03 6.45
N SER A 288 3.65 -2.06 6.20
CA SER A 288 4.01 -3.12 5.25
C SER A 288 4.16 -2.59 3.81
N SER A 289 3.36 -1.57 3.41
CA SER A 289 3.52 -0.93 2.10
C SER A 289 4.87 -0.20 1.94
N TRP A 290 5.42 0.38 3.02
CA TRP A 290 6.74 1.00 3.00
C TRP A 290 7.84 -0.02 2.77
N LEU A 291 7.76 -1.19 3.41
CA LEU A 291 8.75 -2.26 3.22
C LEU A 291 8.86 -2.69 1.76
N VAL A 292 7.73 -2.86 1.07
CA VAL A 292 7.72 -3.27 -0.35
C VAL A 292 8.40 -2.23 -1.24
N GLY A 293 8.18 -0.94 -1.00
CA GLY A 293 8.76 0.13 -1.82
C GLY A 293 10.24 0.40 -1.51
N ILE A 294 10.65 0.32 -0.24
CA ILE A 294 12.03 0.66 0.18
C ILE A 294 13.04 -0.39 -0.27
N ILE A 295 12.67 -1.67 -0.32
CA ILE A 295 13.60 -2.74 -0.74
C ILE A 295 13.97 -2.63 -2.22
N ILE A 296 13.16 -1.95 -3.04
CA ILE A 296 13.46 -1.70 -4.46
C ILE A 296 14.55 -0.63 -4.64
N ILE A 297 14.86 0.13 -3.61
CA ILE A 297 15.89 1.16 -3.55
C ILE A 297 17.29 0.55 -3.47
#